data_f46672fbe3f9ca8b2c2d0798a9a07aeb
#
_entry.id   f46672fbe3f9ca8b2c2d0798a9a07aeb
#
_cell.length_a   1.000
_cell.length_b   1.000
_cell.length_c   1.000
_cell.angle_alpha   90.00
_cell.angle_beta   90.00
_cell.angle_gamma   90.00
#
_symmetry.space_group_name_H-M   'P 1'
#
loop_
_entity.id
_entity.type
_entity.pdbx_description
1 polymer ?
#
loop_
_entity_poly.entity_id
_entity_poly.type
_entity_poly.pdbx_seq_one_letter_code
_entity_poly.pdbx_strand_id
1 'polypeptide(L)'
;MRLSRAVTAVPPSGIRQFFDVVSQMEDVISLGVGEPDFGTAWRVREAAIYGLERGRTTYTANSGLLDLRTAVASSLAVRYGLEYDPETEVLITVGVSEGLDLALRALLDPGDEVLIPDPAYVAYPPCVSLAGGVPVWVPAPARDRFIPQADELERRITPRTRALLLNYPGNPTGAVPDRAALTAIADVVQRHDLVVVSDEIYDRLSYDAPHVPFATLPGMLERTLLLNGFSKTYGMTGWRVGYAAGPKPLIAAMTRIHQYTALCASRQAQEAAIEALRVPEREVQATVDDYAVRRQAIVSGLNRLGLDCHLPAGAFYAFPSVASTGLSAHDFATRLLYEARVAVVPGDAFGPGGAGHIRCAYATSLDQIEVALERIDRFVNQLSQSAEASSFRENPQTVPTGVGVS
;
A
#
# COMPACT_ATOMS: atom_id res chain seq x y z
N MET A 1 0.35 -17.41 31.08
CA MET A 1 -0.27 -16.08 30.84
C MET A 1 -1.36 -16.25 29.78
N ARG A 2 -2.58 -15.70 29.99
CA ARG A 2 -3.66 -15.74 29.00
C ARG A 2 -3.65 -14.45 28.19
N LEU A 3 -3.46 -14.55 26.87
CA LEU A 3 -3.52 -13.41 25.96
C LEU A 3 -4.96 -13.16 25.48
N SER A 4 -5.21 -11.97 24.94
CA SER A 4 -6.48 -11.62 24.30
C SER A 4 -6.74 -12.51 23.09
N ARG A 5 -8.00 -12.93 22.89
CA ARG A 5 -8.41 -13.72 21.72
C ARG A 5 -8.20 -12.95 20.42
N ALA A 6 -8.45 -11.63 20.42
CA ALA A 6 -8.25 -10.80 19.25
C ALA A 6 -6.79 -10.80 18.79
N VAL A 7 -5.83 -10.70 19.73
CA VAL A 7 -4.40 -10.73 19.39
C VAL A 7 -3.94 -12.12 18.91
N THR A 8 -4.43 -13.19 19.55
CA THR A 8 -4.05 -14.56 19.16
C THR A 8 -4.63 -15.00 17.80
N ALA A 9 -5.72 -14.34 17.36
CA ALA A 9 -6.31 -14.58 16.05
C ALA A 9 -5.56 -13.86 14.90
N VAL A 10 -4.73 -12.85 15.19
CA VAL A 10 -3.94 -12.14 14.20
C VAL A 10 -2.64 -12.90 13.93
N PRO A 11 -2.41 -13.40 12.70
CA PRO A 11 -1.17 -14.09 12.37
C PRO A 11 0.01 -13.13 12.40
N PRO A 12 1.24 -13.63 12.66
CA PRO A 12 2.45 -12.86 12.47
C PRO A 12 2.56 -12.35 11.02
N SER A 13 3.09 -11.14 10.83
CA SER A 13 3.27 -10.58 9.49
C SER A 13 4.27 -11.41 8.68
N GLY A 14 3.81 -12.07 7.62
CA GLY A 14 4.68 -12.83 6.70
C GLY A 14 5.75 -11.97 6.03
N ILE A 15 5.43 -10.70 5.76
CA ILE A 15 6.40 -9.72 5.25
C ILE A 15 7.56 -9.51 6.24
N ARG A 16 7.26 -9.39 7.53
CA ARG A 16 8.29 -9.13 8.54
C ARG A 16 9.25 -10.31 8.70
N GLN A 17 8.71 -11.52 8.75
CA GLN A 17 9.54 -12.73 8.81
C GLN A 17 10.49 -12.83 7.62
N PHE A 18 10.02 -12.47 6.43
CA PHE A 18 10.86 -12.45 5.24
C PHE A 18 12.00 -11.40 5.35
N PHE A 19 11.71 -10.20 5.85
CA PHE A 19 12.72 -9.15 6.05
C PHE A 19 13.72 -9.49 7.14
N ASP A 20 13.32 -10.20 8.20
CA ASP A 20 14.24 -10.67 9.24
C ASP A 20 15.30 -11.61 8.66
N VAL A 21 14.94 -12.44 7.67
CA VAL A 21 15.88 -13.28 6.92
C VAL A 21 16.78 -12.43 6.02
N VAL A 22 16.21 -11.51 5.25
CA VAL A 22 16.95 -10.62 4.34
C VAL A 22 18.02 -9.81 5.09
N SER A 23 17.70 -9.33 6.29
CA SER A 23 18.63 -8.51 7.10
C SER A 23 19.91 -9.27 7.57
N GLN A 24 19.90 -10.61 7.51
CA GLN A 24 21.02 -11.47 7.90
C GLN A 24 21.85 -11.95 6.70
N MET A 25 21.46 -11.57 5.48
CA MET A 25 22.12 -12.00 4.25
C MET A 25 22.92 -10.86 3.63
N GLU A 26 24.09 -11.19 3.08
CA GLU A 26 24.93 -10.25 2.32
C GLU A 26 24.58 -10.26 0.83
N ASP A 27 24.86 -9.16 0.13
CA ASP A 27 24.69 -8.98 -1.32
C ASP A 27 23.25 -9.24 -1.80
N VAL A 28 22.25 -8.87 -1.01
CA VAL A 28 20.84 -8.95 -1.40
C VAL A 28 20.35 -7.63 -1.95
N ILE A 29 19.77 -7.67 -3.16
CA ILE A 29 19.04 -6.53 -3.70
C ILE A 29 17.58 -6.66 -3.24
N SER A 30 17.12 -5.69 -2.46
CA SER A 30 15.76 -5.70 -1.92
C SER A 30 14.81 -4.91 -2.80
N LEU A 31 13.92 -5.60 -3.50
CA LEU A 31 12.72 -5.04 -4.13
C LEU A 31 11.47 -5.25 -3.23
N GLY A 32 11.66 -5.59 -1.97
CA GLY A 32 10.57 -5.88 -1.03
C GLY A 32 10.16 -4.69 -0.16
N VAL A 33 11.08 -3.76 0.10
CA VAL A 33 10.84 -2.63 1.02
C VAL A 33 9.92 -1.60 0.39
N GLY A 34 8.86 -1.22 1.09
CA GLY A 34 7.89 -0.21 0.66
C GLY A 34 8.22 1.19 1.19
N GLU A 35 9.46 1.65 1.07
CA GLU A 35 9.91 2.97 1.49
C GLU A 35 10.60 3.72 0.35
N PRO A 36 10.43 5.06 0.25
CA PRO A 36 11.25 5.85 -0.66
C PRO A 36 12.74 5.67 -0.38
N ASP A 37 13.54 5.63 -1.44
CA ASP A 37 15.00 5.50 -1.36
C ASP A 37 15.75 6.84 -1.17
N PHE A 38 15.00 7.92 -1.05
CA PHE A 38 15.52 9.24 -0.74
C PHE A 38 15.18 9.68 0.68
N GLY A 39 16.11 10.40 1.31
CA GLY A 39 15.88 10.97 2.64
C GLY A 39 15.01 12.21 2.60
N THR A 40 14.41 12.54 3.72
CA THR A 40 13.66 13.79 3.92
C THR A 40 14.50 15.00 3.52
N ALA A 41 13.95 15.92 2.72
CA ALA A 41 14.61 17.13 2.25
C ALA A 41 15.21 17.95 3.40
N TRP A 42 16.38 18.58 3.17
CA TRP A 42 17.10 19.32 4.23
C TRP A 42 16.22 20.36 4.91
N ARG A 43 15.52 21.19 4.14
CA ARG A 43 14.63 22.24 4.69
C ARG A 43 13.56 21.70 5.66
N VAL A 44 13.07 20.50 5.41
CA VAL A 44 12.08 19.81 6.27
C VAL A 44 12.77 19.35 7.57
N ARG A 45 13.97 18.76 7.46
CA ARG A 45 14.77 18.36 8.63
C ARG A 45 15.18 19.56 9.47
N GLU A 46 15.60 20.65 8.83
CA GLU A 46 16.00 21.89 9.46
C GLU A 46 14.86 22.51 10.29
N ALA A 47 13.60 22.44 9.82
CA ALA A 47 12.46 22.92 10.59
C ALA A 47 12.30 22.20 11.93
N ALA A 48 12.50 20.88 11.96
CA ALA A 48 12.47 20.10 13.20
C ALA A 48 13.64 20.44 14.13
N ILE A 49 14.86 20.59 13.59
CA ILE A 49 16.05 20.99 14.34
C ILE A 49 15.82 22.36 14.98
N TYR A 50 15.33 23.32 14.20
CA TYR A 50 15.01 24.65 14.70
C TYR A 50 13.97 24.63 15.82
N GLY A 51 12.95 23.77 15.71
CA GLY A 51 11.96 23.56 16.78
C GLY A 51 12.61 23.06 18.06
N LEU A 52 13.56 22.13 17.98
CA LEU A 52 14.32 21.61 19.13
C LEU A 52 15.20 22.70 19.75
N GLU A 53 15.94 23.45 18.95
CA GLU A 53 16.80 24.57 19.42
C GLU A 53 16.00 25.66 20.16
N ARG A 54 14.74 25.87 19.76
CA ARG A 54 13.82 26.80 20.41
C ARG A 54 13.08 26.23 21.61
N GLY A 55 13.41 25.01 22.04
CA GLY A 55 12.79 24.36 23.18
C GLY A 55 11.33 23.97 22.94
N ARG A 56 10.90 23.83 21.68
CA ARG A 56 9.53 23.40 21.35
C ARG A 56 9.37 21.89 21.52
N THR A 57 9.38 21.43 22.78
CA THR A 57 9.39 20.00 23.14
C THR A 57 8.19 19.58 23.98
N THR A 58 7.22 20.48 24.20
CA THR A 58 5.99 20.21 24.95
C THR A 58 4.90 19.56 24.08
N TYR A 59 3.90 18.98 24.69
CA TYR A 59 2.72 18.44 24.00
C TYR A 59 2.06 19.51 23.12
N THR A 60 1.45 19.06 22.03
CA THR A 60 0.53 19.87 21.22
C THR A 60 -0.91 19.65 21.66
N ALA A 61 -1.88 20.33 21.03
CA ALA A 61 -3.27 19.94 21.11
C ALA A 61 -3.44 18.47 20.65
N ASN A 62 -4.42 17.77 21.19
CA ASN A 62 -4.67 16.36 20.80
C ASN A 62 -4.93 16.20 19.30
N SER A 63 -5.64 17.15 18.68
CA SER A 63 -5.86 17.15 17.23
C SER A 63 -4.62 17.54 16.38
N GLY A 64 -3.52 17.94 17.05
CA GLY A 64 -2.30 18.44 16.40
C GLY A 64 -2.23 19.97 16.35
N LEU A 65 -1.07 20.49 15.90
CA LEU A 65 -0.87 21.94 15.72
C LEU A 65 -1.89 22.51 14.75
N LEU A 66 -2.54 23.61 15.12
CA LEU A 66 -3.53 24.27 14.25
C LEU A 66 -2.88 24.71 12.94
N ASP A 67 -1.65 25.23 12.98
CA ASP A 67 -0.92 25.62 11.78
C ASP A 67 -0.73 24.47 10.79
N LEU A 68 -0.46 23.25 11.29
CA LEU A 68 -0.35 22.06 10.44
C LEU A 68 -1.73 21.66 9.88
N ARG A 69 -2.76 21.65 10.70
CA ARG A 69 -4.13 21.32 10.25
C ARG A 69 -4.62 22.30 9.20
N THR A 70 -4.33 23.59 9.38
CA THR A 70 -4.63 24.65 8.39
C THR A 70 -3.85 24.43 7.09
N ALA A 71 -2.56 24.09 7.18
CA ALA A 71 -1.74 23.80 6.00
C ALA A 71 -2.24 22.55 5.24
N VAL A 72 -2.67 21.49 5.95
CA VAL A 72 -3.30 20.31 5.37
C VAL A 72 -4.59 20.67 4.65
N ALA A 73 -5.53 21.35 5.34
CA ALA A 73 -6.80 21.76 4.75
C ALA A 73 -6.59 22.63 3.49
N SER A 74 -5.69 23.62 3.57
CA SER A 74 -5.34 24.48 2.42
C SER A 74 -4.74 23.65 1.26
N SER A 75 -3.89 22.68 1.55
CA SER A 75 -3.31 21.79 0.54
C SER A 75 -4.37 20.94 -0.16
N LEU A 76 -5.34 20.38 0.57
CA LEU A 76 -6.45 19.61 0.02
C LEU A 76 -7.39 20.47 -0.81
N ALA A 77 -7.69 21.70 -0.36
CA ALA A 77 -8.50 22.65 -1.12
C ALA A 77 -7.82 23.05 -2.44
N VAL A 78 -6.55 23.41 -2.42
CA VAL A 78 -5.80 23.85 -3.62
C VAL A 78 -5.62 22.73 -4.63
N ARG A 79 -5.31 21.50 -4.18
CA ARG A 79 -5.03 20.38 -5.09
C ARG A 79 -6.28 19.69 -5.62
N TYR A 80 -7.28 19.54 -4.78
CA TYR A 80 -8.41 18.66 -5.06
C TYR A 80 -9.78 19.34 -4.95
N GLY A 81 -9.84 20.61 -4.52
CA GLY A 81 -11.10 21.30 -4.27
C GLY A 81 -11.85 20.75 -3.05
N LEU A 82 -11.16 20.07 -2.14
CA LEU A 82 -11.74 19.53 -0.90
C LEU A 82 -11.61 20.55 0.22
N GLU A 83 -12.73 21.10 0.65
CA GLU A 83 -12.79 22.08 1.73
C GLU A 83 -13.11 21.38 3.06
N TYR A 84 -12.15 21.41 4.01
CA TYR A 84 -12.31 20.90 5.37
C TYR A 84 -12.05 22.02 6.38
N ASP A 85 -12.85 22.08 7.44
CA ASP A 85 -12.57 22.93 8.58
C ASP A 85 -11.34 22.41 9.37
N PRO A 86 -10.23 23.15 9.39
CA PRO A 86 -9.03 22.70 10.08
C PRO A 86 -9.21 22.53 11.59
N GLU A 87 -10.22 23.14 12.21
CA GLU A 87 -10.45 23.02 13.65
C GLU A 87 -11.20 21.74 14.01
N THR A 88 -12.09 21.26 13.15
CA THR A 88 -13.05 20.20 13.50
C THR A 88 -13.04 18.99 12.57
N GLU A 89 -12.43 19.10 11.37
CA GLU A 89 -12.48 18.07 10.32
C GLU A 89 -11.09 17.53 9.92
N VAL A 90 -10.02 17.97 10.62
CA VAL A 90 -8.66 17.49 10.40
C VAL A 90 -8.04 17.03 11.74
N LEU A 91 -7.48 15.81 11.75
CA LEU A 91 -6.74 15.23 12.88
C LEU A 91 -5.34 14.84 12.43
N ILE A 92 -4.31 15.29 13.12
CA ILE A 92 -2.93 14.84 12.91
C ILE A 92 -2.69 13.55 13.69
N THR A 93 -2.15 12.54 13.00
CA THR A 93 -1.98 11.18 13.53
C THR A 93 -0.52 10.74 13.53
N VAL A 94 -0.19 9.70 14.30
CA VAL A 94 1.13 9.04 14.30
C VAL A 94 1.26 8.15 13.05
N GLY A 95 1.34 8.80 11.89
CA GLY A 95 1.26 8.19 10.57
C GLY A 95 -0.18 7.74 10.23
N VAL A 96 -0.38 7.37 8.96
CA VAL A 96 -1.64 6.82 8.45
C VAL A 96 -2.04 5.54 9.20
N SER A 97 -1.06 4.78 9.69
CA SER A 97 -1.33 3.54 10.44
C SER A 97 -2.17 3.77 11.71
N GLU A 98 -1.89 4.85 12.45
CA GLU A 98 -2.74 5.22 13.58
C GLU A 98 -4.08 5.77 13.10
N GLY A 99 -4.09 6.59 12.04
CA GLY A 99 -5.33 7.08 11.45
C GLY A 99 -6.30 5.95 11.10
N LEU A 100 -5.78 4.86 10.55
CA LEU A 100 -6.54 3.64 10.24
C LEU A 100 -7.09 2.97 11.51
N ASP A 101 -6.25 2.75 12.53
CA ASP A 101 -6.67 2.12 13.80
C ASP A 101 -7.76 2.95 14.48
N LEU A 102 -7.56 4.27 14.57
CA LEU A 102 -8.53 5.18 15.15
C LEU A 102 -9.87 5.18 14.41
N ALA A 103 -9.82 5.18 13.06
CA ALA A 103 -11.01 5.13 12.22
C ALA A 103 -11.83 3.87 12.45
N LEU A 104 -11.19 2.71 12.40
CA LEU A 104 -11.86 1.42 12.58
C LEU A 104 -12.44 1.28 13.99
N ARG A 105 -11.70 1.70 15.01
CA ARG A 105 -12.20 1.68 16.42
C ARG A 105 -13.31 2.69 16.67
N ALA A 106 -13.38 3.77 15.88
CA ALA A 106 -14.46 4.75 15.97
C ALA A 106 -15.73 4.34 15.22
N LEU A 107 -15.60 3.48 14.20
CA LEU A 107 -16.69 3.10 13.31
C LEU A 107 -17.35 1.76 13.67
N LEU A 108 -16.59 0.81 14.26
CA LEU A 108 -17.00 -0.58 14.33
C LEU A 108 -17.47 -0.99 15.74
N ASP A 109 -18.63 -1.62 15.79
CA ASP A 109 -19.04 -2.46 16.89
C ASP A 109 -18.62 -3.93 16.64
N PRO A 110 -18.56 -4.79 17.68
CA PRO A 110 -18.20 -6.19 17.51
C PRO A 110 -19.08 -6.92 16.49
N GLY A 111 -18.46 -7.45 15.42
CA GLY A 111 -19.13 -8.19 14.36
C GLY A 111 -19.54 -7.36 13.15
N ASP A 112 -19.34 -6.04 13.17
CA ASP A 112 -19.50 -5.19 12.00
C ASP A 112 -18.50 -5.58 10.90
N GLU A 113 -18.93 -5.50 9.65
CA GLU A 113 -18.15 -5.92 8.48
C GLU A 113 -17.54 -4.73 7.77
N VAL A 114 -16.28 -4.92 7.33
CA VAL A 114 -15.55 -3.96 6.49
C VAL A 114 -15.17 -4.63 5.19
N LEU A 115 -15.64 -4.08 4.07
CA LEU A 115 -15.26 -4.53 2.73
C LEU A 115 -13.84 -4.05 2.42
N ILE A 116 -13.01 -4.96 1.92
CA ILE A 116 -11.60 -4.69 1.57
C ILE A 116 -11.33 -5.28 0.18
N PRO A 117 -10.98 -4.47 -0.86
CA PRO A 117 -10.49 -4.99 -2.13
C PRO A 117 -9.31 -5.94 -1.95
N ASP A 118 -9.29 -7.05 -2.69
CA ASP A 118 -8.30 -8.12 -2.60
C ASP A 118 -7.55 -8.27 -3.93
N PRO A 119 -6.22 -8.09 -3.97
CA PRO A 119 -5.28 -7.95 -2.86
C PRO A 119 -5.21 -6.54 -2.25
N ALA A 120 -4.80 -6.46 -0.97
CA ALA A 120 -4.71 -5.22 -0.20
C ALA A 120 -3.49 -5.17 0.72
N TYR A 121 -3.20 -3.99 1.25
CA TYR A 121 -2.12 -3.82 2.23
C TYR A 121 -2.36 -4.71 3.46
N VAL A 122 -1.32 -5.42 3.85
CA VAL A 122 -1.35 -6.51 4.86
C VAL A 122 -1.88 -6.10 6.24
N ALA A 123 -1.85 -4.81 6.57
CA ALA A 123 -2.33 -4.34 7.87
C ALA A 123 -3.85 -4.18 7.94
N TYR A 124 -4.58 -4.11 6.82
CA TYR A 124 -6.01 -3.81 6.86
C TYR A 124 -6.83 -4.88 7.56
N PRO A 125 -6.76 -6.17 7.20
CA PRO A 125 -7.55 -7.19 7.89
C PRO A 125 -7.22 -7.32 9.38
N PRO A 126 -5.94 -7.33 9.81
CA PRO A 126 -5.59 -7.31 11.22
C PRO A 126 -6.14 -6.11 11.98
N CYS A 127 -6.08 -4.89 11.41
CA CYS A 127 -6.62 -3.69 12.07
C CYS A 127 -8.14 -3.78 12.22
N VAL A 128 -8.87 -4.26 11.21
CA VAL A 128 -10.32 -4.51 11.32
C VAL A 128 -10.62 -5.51 12.44
N SER A 129 -9.90 -6.63 12.48
CA SER A 129 -10.10 -7.67 13.51
C SER A 129 -9.75 -7.18 14.92
N LEU A 130 -8.69 -6.39 15.08
CA LEU A 130 -8.29 -5.80 16.36
C LEU A 130 -9.30 -4.74 16.84
N ALA A 131 -10.00 -4.07 15.93
CA ALA A 131 -11.10 -3.18 16.24
C ALA A 131 -12.42 -3.90 16.58
N GLY A 132 -12.46 -5.24 16.49
CA GLY A 132 -13.64 -6.05 16.76
C GLY A 132 -14.50 -6.34 15.52
N GLY A 133 -14.14 -5.81 14.37
CA GLY A 133 -14.83 -6.01 13.11
C GLY A 133 -14.45 -7.31 12.39
N VAL A 134 -15.13 -7.57 11.28
CA VAL A 134 -14.92 -8.71 10.40
C VAL A 134 -14.46 -8.20 9.02
N PRO A 135 -13.23 -8.51 8.58
CA PRO A 135 -12.78 -8.16 7.24
C PRO A 135 -13.47 -9.04 6.20
N VAL A 136 -14.06 -8.42 5.17
CA VAL A 136 -14.72 -9.09 4.07
C VAL A 136 -14.00 -8.77 2.78
N TRP A 137 -13.38 -9.78 2.17
CA TRP A 137 -12.63 -9.63 0.93
C TRP A 137 -13.55 -9.41 -0.27
N VAL A 138 -13.22 -8.40 -1.08
CA VAL A 138 -13.87 -8.12 -2.37
C VAL A 138 -12.87 -8.39 -3.48
N PRO A 139 -13.06 -9.42 -4.32
CA PRO A 139 -12.11 -9.73 -5.38
C PRO A 139 -11.89 -8.57 -6.34
N ALA A 140 -10.63 -8.26 -6.57
CA ALA A 140 -10.16 -7.31 -7.57
C ALA A 140 -9.04 -7.98 -8.40
N PRO A 141 -9.38 -8.91 -9.31
CA PRO A 141 -8.40 -9.75 -10.01
C PRO A 141 -7.60 -8.96 -11.05
N ALA A 142 -6.48 -9.53 -11.48
CA ALA A 142 -5.58 -8.94 -12.48
C ALA A 142 -6.28 -8.59 -13.80
N ARG A 143 -7.26 -9.42 -14.26
CA ARG A 143 -8.05 -9.13 -15.47
C ARG A 143 -8.84 -7.81 -15.38
N ASP A 144 -9.19 -7.37 -14.18
CA ASP A 144 -9.86 -6.11 -13.89
C ASP A 144 -8.86 -5.04 -13.40
N ARG A 145 -7.56 -5.24 -13.68
CA ARG A 145 -6.44 -4.38 -13.24
C ARG A 145 -6.40 -4.12 -11.74
N PHE A 146 -6.79 -5.10 -10.95
CA PHE A 146 -6.87 -5.02 -9.49
C PHE A 146 -7.81 -3.92 -8.97
N ILE A 147 -8.87 -3.61 -9.72
CA ILE A 147 -9.92 -2.66 -9.36
C ILE A 147 -11.19 -3.45 -9.06
N PRO A 148 -11.80 -3.32 -7.86
CA PRO A 148 -13.02 -4.02 -7.52
C PRO A 148 -14.18 -3.51 -8.39
N GLN A 149 -14.96 -4.43 -8.92
CA GLN A 149 -16.15 -4.09 -9.67
C GLN A 149 -17.32 -3.80 -8.72
N ALA A 150 -18.18 -2.84 -9.08
CA ALA A 150 -19.30 -2.41 -8.25
C ALA A 150 -20.27 -3.56 -7.89
N ASP A 151 -20.50 -4.47 -8.83
CA ASP A 151 -21.34 -5.65 -8.61
C ASP A 151 -20.71 -6.69 -7.67
N GLU A 152 -19.36 -6.76 -7.61
CA GLU A 152 -18.65 -7.57 -6.61
C GLU A 152 -18.77 -6.98 -5.20
N LEU A 153 -18.77 -5.65 -5.08
CA LEU A 153 -19.06 -4.98 -3.80
C LEU A 153 -20.50 -5.28 -3.36
N GLU A 154 -21.46 -5.06 -4.26
CA GLU A 154 -22.91 -5.27 -4.01
C GLU A 154 -23.20 -6.69 -3.48
N ARG A 155 -22.60 -7.72 -4.08
CA ARG A 155 -22.77 -9.12 -3.68
C ARG A 155 -22.27 -9.46 -2.27
N ARG A 156 -21.39 -8.63 -1.70
CA ARG A 156 -20.79 -8.88 -0.38
C ARG A 156 -21.37 -8.05 0.74
N ILE A 157 -22.23 -7.11 0.40
CA ILE A 157 -22.90 -6.25 1.39
C ILE A 157 -23.95 -7.08 2.15
N THR A 158 -23.90 -6.96 3.46
CA THR A 158 -24.88 -7.52 4.40
C THR A 158 -25.41 -6.43 5.31
N PRO A 159 -26.44 -6.68 6.13
CA PRO A 159 -26.91 -5.72 7.14
C PRO A 159 -25.84 -5.34 8.19
N ARG A 160 -24.73 -6.07 8.27
CA ARG A 160 -23.61 -5.77 9.18
C ARG A 160 -22.51 -4.97 8.51
N THR A 161 -22.56 -4.77 7.19
CA THR A 161 -21.54 -4.01 6.49
C THR A 161 -21.62 -2.54 6.90
N ARG A 162 -20.52 -1.99 7.44
CA ARG A 162 -20.42 -0.61 7.92
C ARG A 162 -19.54 0.26 7.06
N ALA A 163 -18.45 -0.30 6.56
CA ALA A 163 -17.45 0.50 5.86
C ALA A 163 -16.85 -0.23 4.66
N LEU A 164 -16.38 0.56 3.72
CA LEU A 164 -15.50 0.16 2.63
C LEU A 164 -14.13 0.80 2.87
N LEU A 165 -13.07 -0.02 2.88
CA LEU A 165 -11.69 0.45 2.99
C LEU A 165 -11.05 0.41 1.61
N LEU A 166 -10.66 1.57 1.07
CA LEU A 166 -9.99 1.71 -0.22
C LEU A 166 -8.55 2.17 -0.01
N ASN A 167 -7.64 1.70 -0.88
CA ASN A 167 -6.28 2.20 -0.95
C ASN A 167 -5.90 2.40 -2.43
N TYR A 168 -5.97 3.64 -2.88
CA TYR A 168 -5.57 4.01 -4.23
C TYR A 168 -4.83 5.36 -4.22
N PRO A 169 -3.67 5.43 -4.93
CA PRO A 169 -2.95 4.35 -5.63
C PRO A 169 -2.61 3.18 -4.71
N GLY A 170 -2.71 1.95 -5.22
CA GLY A 170 -2.78 0.74 -4.42
C GLY A 170 -1.43 0.12 -4.03
N ASN A 171 -1.32 -0.35 -2.81
CA ASN A 171 -0.33 -1.32 -2.37
C ASN A 171 -1.05 -2.68 -2.18
N PRO A 172 -0.70 -3.76 -2.90
CA PRO A 172 0.58 -4.04 -3.55
C PRO A 172 0.63 -3.77 -5.07
N THR A 173 -0.45 -3.40 -5.72
CA THR A 173 -0.63 -3.56 -7.18
C THR A 173 -0.25 -2.35 -8.02
N GLY A 174 -0.13 -1.17 -7.40
CA GLY A 174 0.02 0.09 -8.13
C GLY A 174 -1.23 0.49 -8.94
N ALA A 175 -2.36 -0.16 -8.70
CA ALA A 175 -3.62 0.14 -9.38
C ALA A 175 -4.12 1.54 -9.02
N VAL A 176 -4.72 2.20 -9.99
CA VAL A 176 -5.44 3.48 -9.84
C VAL A 176 -6.73 3.37 -10.63
N PRO A 177 -7.89 3.36 -9.98
CA PRO A 177 -9.17 3.36 -10.67
C PRO A 177 -9.40 4.70 -11.37
N ASP A 178 -10.00 4.65 -12.54
CA ASP A 178 -10.48 5.86 -13.20
C ASP A 178 -11.73 6.44 -12.52
N ARG A 179 -12.12 7.64 -12.92
CA ARG A 179 -13.30 8.31 -12.35
C ARG A 179 -14.59 7.51 -12.55
N ALA A 180 -14.73 6.78 -13.65
CA ALA A 180 -15.92 5.99 -13.93
C ALA A 180 -16.05 4.80 -12.96
N ALA A 181 -14.97 4.07 -12.72
CA ALA A 181 -14.91 3.00 -11.75
C ALA A 181 -15.16 3.51 -10.31
N LEU A 182 -14.54 4.66 -9.94
CA LEU A 182 -14.79 5.29 -8.65
C LEU A 182 -16.25 5.73 -8.49
N THR A 183 -16.88 6.27 -9.54
CA THR A 183 -18.29 6.67 -9.51
C THR A 183 -19.21 5.45 -9.31
N ALA A 184 -18.94 4.35 -10.01
CA ALA A 184 -19.72 3.12 -9.83
C ALA A 184 -19.61 2.57 -8.40
N ILE A 185 -18.42 2.65 -7.78
CA ILE A 185 -18.22 2.30 -6.37
C ILE A 185 -18.98 3.27 -5.45
N ALA A 186 -18.92 4.57 -5.73
CA ALA A 186 -19.62 5.59 -4.95
C ALA A 186 -21.15 5.39 -4.96
N ASP A 187 -21.72 4.99 -6.09
CA ASP A 187 -23.13 4.66 -6.20
C ASP A 187 -23.55 3.49 -5.29
N VAL A 188 -22.70 2.47 -5.17
CA VAL A 188 -22.91 1.36 -4.21
C VAL A 188 -22.83 1.87 -2.77
N VAL A 189 -21.79 2.62 -2.45
CA VAL A 189 -21.58 3.21 -1.11
C VAL A 189 -22.78 4.05 -0.69
N GLN A 190 -23.34 4.85 -1.61
CA GLN A 190 -24.48 5.71 -1.34
C GLN A 190 -25.78 4.91 -1.12
N ARG A 191 -26.05 3.91 -1.98
CA ARG A 191 -27.25 3.06 -1.83
C ARG A 191 -27.30 2.31 -0.51
N HIS A 192 -26.15 1.91 0.02
CA HIS A 192 -26.06 1.11 1.24
C HIS A 192 -25.62 1.90 2.47
N ASP A 193 -25.56 3.23 2.36
CA ASP A 193 -25.18 4.16 3.44
C ASP A 193 -23.86 3.77 4.16
N LEU A 194 -22.86 3.36 3.38
CA LEU A 194 -21.56 2.96 3.91
C LEU A 194 -20.68 4.19 4.16
N VAL A 195 -19.75 4.03 5.12
CA VAL A 195 -18.62 4.94 5.31
C VAL A 195 -17.43 4.43 4.50
N VAL A 196 -16.70 5.34 3.85
CA VAL A 196 -15.46 4.99 3.15
C VAL A 196 -14.26 5.47 3.95
N VAL A 197 -13.34 4.55 4.25
CA VAL A 197 -12.00 4.87 4.73
C VAL A 197 -11.07 4.80 3.53
N SER A 198 -10.66 5.96 3.02
CA SER A 198 -9.83 6.08 1.82
C SER A 198 -8.38 6.36 2.22
N ASP A 199 -7.52 5.34 2.16
CA ASP A 199 -6.09 5.48 2.36
C ASP A 199 -5.44 5.95 1.05
N GLU A 200 -5.13 7.24 0.99
CA GLU A 200 -4.60 7.94 -0.18
C GLU A 200 -3.13 8.34 0.00
N ILE A 201 -2.36 7.57 0.78
CA ILE A 201 -0.96 7.86 1.12
C ILE A 201 -0.04 7.98 -0.10
N TYR A 202 -0.45 7.46 -1.25
CA TYR A 202 0.26 7.52 -2.53
C TYR A 202 -0.34 8.53 -3.51
N ASP A 203 -1.23 9.42 -3.10
CA ASP A 203 -1.96 10.37 -3.95
C ASP A 203 -1.07 11.12 -4.95
N ARG A 204 0.15 11.50 -4.52
CA ARG A 204 1.12 12.24 -5.32
C ARG A 204 1.94 11.35 -6.27
N LEU A 205 1.89 10.05 -6.08
CA LEU A 205 2.58 9.06 -6.90
C LEU A 205 1.59 8.44 -7.91
N SER A 206 1.03 9.28 -8.78
CA SER A 206 0.19 8.92 -9.92
C SER A 206 0.88 9.39 -11.19
N TYR A 207 1.01 8.50 -12.20
CA TYR A 207 1.88 8.72 -13.35
C TYR A 207 1.14 9.18 -14.61
N ASP A 208 0.06 8.47 -14.95
CA ASP A 208 -0.58 8.63 -16.27
C ASP A 208 -1.78 9.60 -16.23
N ALA A 209 -2.33 9.84 -15.04
CA ALA A 209 -3.43 10.77 -14.80
C ALA A 209 -3.37 11.33 -13.37
N PRO A 210 -3.91 12.53 -13.12
CA PRO A 210 -4.03 13.05 -11.77
C PRO A 210 -4.87 12.13 -10.88
N HIS A 211 -4.45 12.00 -9.62
CA HIS A 211 -5.22 11.30 -8.59
C HIS A 211 -6.60 11.93 -8.40
N VAL A 212 -7.61 11.09 -8.24
CA VAL A 212 -8.99 11.50 -7.94
C VAL A 212 -9.32 11.04 -6.52
N PRO A 213 -9.28 11.94 -5.51
CA PRO A 213 -9.67 11.56 -4.15
C PRO A 213 -11.14 11.14 -4.12
N PHE A 214 -11.43 10.07 -3.37
CA PHE A 214 -12.79 9.51 -3.33
C PHE A 214 -13.80 10.52 -2.79
N ALA A 215 -13.40 11.36 -1.85
CA ALA A 215 -14.24 12.43 -1.29
C ALA A 215 -14.68 13.49 -2.30
N THR A 216 -14.03 13.60 -3.49
CA THR A 216 -14.43 14.55 -4.56
C THR A 216 -15.62 14.08 -5.40
N LEU A 217 -16.07 12.85 -5.22
CA LEU A 217 -17.20 12.31 -5.94
C LEU A 217 -18.52 12.83 -5.34
N PRO A 218 -19.59 12.98 -6.14
CA PRO A 218 -20.87 13.47 -5.63
C PRO A 218 -21.39 12.66 -4.44
N GLY A 219 -21.73 13.33 -3.33
CA GLY A 219 -22.26 12.72 -2.12
C GLY A 219 -21.23 11.92 -1.31
N MET A 220 -19.94 12.05 -1.61
CA MET A 220 -18.89 11.29 -0.90
C MET A 220 -18.15 12.09 0.17
N LEU A 221 -18.21 13.43 0.14
CA LEU A 221 -17.51 14.25 1.13
C LEU A 221 -18.00 13.96 2.57
N GLU A 222 -19.31 13.79 2.74
CA GLU A 222 -19.96 13.61 4.05
C GLU A 222 -19.81 12.17 4.60
N ARG A 223 -19.25 11.25 3.83
CA ARG A 223 -19.14 9.84 4.19
C ARG A 223 -17.75 9.22 3.95
N THR A 224 -16.79 10.05 3.53
CA THR A 224 -15.40 9.62 3.30
C THR A 224 -14.49 10.16 4.40
N LEU A 225 -13.73 9.27 5.03
CA LEU A 225 -12.55 9.61 5.81
C LEU A 225 -11.33 9.44 4.90
N LEU A 226 -10.71 10.55 4.54
CA LEU A 226 -9.44 10.56 3.81
C LEU A 226 -8.29 10.39 4.80
N LEU A 227 -7.48 9.36 4.61
CA LEU A 227 -6.23 9.13 5.32
C LEU A 227 -5.07 9.43 4.40
N ASN A 228 -4.15 10.28 4.83
CA ASN A 228 -2.95 10.59 4.06
C ASN A 228 -1.82 11.04 4.99
N GLY A 229 -0.65 11.35 4.45
CA GLY A 229 0.49 11.72 5.28
C GLY A 229 1.73 12.04 4.47
N PHE A 230 2.85 12.06 5.17
CA PHE A 230 4.11 12.61 4.65
C PHE A 230 5.12 11.52 4.30
N SER A 231 4.81 10.27 4.63
CA SER A 231 5.75 9.14 4.54
C SER A 231 6.27 8.91 3.13
N LYS A 232 5.41 8.96 2.11
CA LYS A 232 5.76 8.52 0.75
C LYS A 232 6.20 9.67 -0.14
N THR A 233 5.43 10.73 -0.20
CA THR A 233 5.72 11.90 -1.04
C THR A 233 6.96 12.66 -0.58
N TYR A 234 7.21 12.72 0.74
CA TYR A 234 8.25 13.58 1.31
C TYR A 234 9.40 12.80 1.98
N GLY A 235 9.47 11.48 1.80
CA GLY A 235 10.52 10.65 2.40
C GLY A 235 10.50 10.69 3.94
N MET A 236 9.32 10.75 4.55
CA MET A 236 9.15 10.93 5.99
C MET A 236 8.62 9.67 6.70
N THR A 237 9.02 8.47 6.27
CA THR A 237 8.50 7.20 6.83
C THR A 237 8.80 7.07 8.32
N GLY A 238 10.02 7.38 8.75
CA GLY A 238 10.47 7.29 10.14
C GLY A 238 9.94 8.41 11.07
N TRP A 239 9.39 9.50 10.52
CA TRP A 239 8.87 10.61 11.31
C TRP A 239 7.54 10.31 11.98
N ARG A 240 6.83 9.31 11.51
CA ARG A 240 5.54 8.87 12.03
C ARG A 240 4.53 10.02 12.14
N VAL A 241 4.27 10.71 11.04
CA VAL A 241 3.28 11.79 10.95
C VAL A 241 2.39 11.60 9.72
N GLY A 242 1.09 11.70 9.93
CA GLY A 242 0.04 11.64 8.93
C GLY A 242 -1.17 12.45 9.40
N TYR A 243 -2.24 12.37 8.65
CA TYR A 243 -3.49 13.03 8.99
C TYR A 243 -4.70 12.26 8.51
N ALA A 244 -5.81 12.52 9.17
CA ALA A 244 -7.15 12.16 8.76
C ALA A 244 -7.94 13.43 8.47
N ALA A 245 -8.69 13.46 7.37
CA ALA A 245 -9.61 14.53 7.03
C ALA A 245 -10.98 13.92 6.67
N GLY A 246 -12.07 14.44 7.25
CA GLY A 246 -13.39 13.85 7.03
C GLY A 246 -14.47 14.44 7.91
N PRO A 247 -15.64 13.81 7.95
CA PRO A 247 -16.81 14.32 8.66
C PRO A 247 -16.53 14.60 10.14
N LYS A 248 -16.91 15.78 10.59
CA LYS A 248 -16.70 16.26 11.96
C LYS A 248 -17.07 15.26 13.06
N PRO A 249 -18.20 14.52 13.01
CA PRO A 249 -18.54 13.55 14.05
C PRO A 249 -17.51 12.41 14.14
N LEU A 250 -16.98 11.96 12.99
CA LEU A 250 -15.99 10.89 12.92
C LEU A 250 -14.63 11.37 13.42
N ILE A 251 -14.19 12.56 13.00
CA ILE A 251 -12.94 13.18 13.50
C ILE A 251 -13.01 13.40 15.00
N ALA A 252 -14.15 13.84 15.54
CA ALA A 252 -14.32 14.00 16.98
C ALA A 252 -14.24 12.66 17.74
N ALA A 253 -14.82 11.58 17.18
CA ALA A 253 -14.73 10.24 17.76
C ALA A 253 -13.28 9.70 17.73
N MET A 254 -12.58 9.84 16.61
CA MET A 254 -11.17 9.48 16.47
C MET A 254 -10.28 10.27 17.45
N THR A 255 -10.49 11.58 17.57
CA THR A 255 -9.74 12.44 18.51
C THR A 255 -9.94 11.98 19.96
N ARG A 256 -11.15 11.52 20.32
CA ARG A 256 -11.43 10.98 21.65
C ARG A 256 -10.62 9.72 21.95
N ILE A 257 -10.38 8.85 20.97
CA ILE A 257 -9.53 7.67 21.15
C ILE A 257 -8.06 8.11 21.20
N HIS A 258 -7.64 8.94 20.26
CA HIS A 258 -6.27 9.44 20.12
C HIS A 258 -5.74 10.08 21.42
N GLN A 259 -6.56 10.90 22.11
CA GLN A 259 -6.17 11.56 23.35
C GLN A 259 -5.83 10.58 24.49
N TYR A 260 -6.38 9.35 24.48
CA TYR A 260 -6.11 8.33 25.49
C TYR A 260 -5.06 7.29 25.06
N THR A 261 -4.66 7.28 23.78
CA THR A 261 -3.67 6.33 23.26
C THR A 261 -2.33 6.98 23.03
N ALA A 262 -2.25 7.98 22.15
CA ALA A 262 -1.02 8.67 21.76
C ALA A 262 -0.90 10.09 22.35
N LEU A 263 -1.98 10.68 22.82
CA LEU A 263 -2.11 12.05 23.31
C LEU A 263 -1.96 13.09 22.18
N CYS A 264 -0.84 13.06 21.45
CA CYS A 264 -0.58 13.85 20.25
C CYS A 264 0.56 13.20 19.43
N ALA A 265 0.63 13.50 18.15
CA ALA A 265 1.81 13.15 17.34
C ALA A 265 3.04 13.98 17.78
N SER A 266 4.25 13.50 17.43
CA SER A 266 5.50 14.21 17.75
C SER A 266 5.46 15.65 17.25
N ARG A 267 5.74 16.61 18.14
CA ARG A 267 5.75 18.03 17.80
C ARG A 267 6.78 18.35 16.71
N GLN A 268 7.97 17.77 16.80
CA GLN A 268 9.03 17.94 15.80
C GLN A 268 8.60 17.44 14.43
N ALA A 269 7.94 16.29 14.38
CA ALA A 269 7.39 15.76 13.16
C ALA A 269 6.29 16.66 12.57
N GLN A 270 5.46 17.26 13.42
CA GLN A 270 4.43 18.20 12.99
C GLN A 270 5.04 19.51 12.41
N GLU A 271 6.05 20.07 13.06
CA GLU A 271 6.75 21.28 12.56
C GLU A 271 7.46 20.98 11.22
N ALA A 272 8.09 19.82 11.09
CA ALA A 272 8.66 19.36 9.82
C ALA A 272 7.58 19.17 8.74
N ALA A 273 6.42 18.63 9.09
CA ALA A 273 5.31 18.40 8.16
C ALA A 273 4.73 19.72 7.59
N ILE A 274 4.69 20.79 8.38
CA ILE A 274 4.31 22.12 7.88
C ILE A 274 5.27 22.55 6.75
N GLU A 275 6.57 22.35 6.93
CA GLU A 275 7.56 22.72 5.93
C GLU A 275 7.54 21.75 4.73
N ALA A 276 7.20 20.48 4.92
CA ALA A 276 7.03 19.52 3.84
C ALA A 276 5.90 19.96 2.88
N LEU A 277 4.79 20.51 3.38
CA LEU A 277 3.71 21.05 2.54
C LEU A 277 4.10 22.31 1.76
N ARG A 278 5.22 22.95 2.10
CA ARG A 278 5.79 24.11 1.40
C ARG A 278 6.85 23.74 0.37
N VAL A 279 7.17 22.44 0.24
CA VAL A 279 8.08 21.96 -0.82
C VAL A 279 7.50 22.33 -2.17
N PRO A 280 8.29 22.97 -3.06
CA PRO A 280 7.82 23.37 -4.37
C PRO A 280 7.31 22.17 -5.18
N GLU A 281 6.19 22.34 -5.88
CA GLU A 281 5.57 21.30 -6.70
C GLU A 281 6.55 20.66 -7.69
N ARG A 282 7.44 21.44 -8.28
CA ARG A 282 8.48 20.94 -9.20
C ARG A 282 9.42 19.90 -8.58
N GLU A 283 9.68 19.97 -7.26
CA GLU A 283 10.55 19.02 -6.58
C GLU A 283 9.82 17.69 -6.34
N VAL A 284 8.53 17.76 -6.01
CA VAL A 284 7.69 16.57 -5.92
C VAL A 284 7.54 15.92 -7.29
N GLN A 285 7.28 16.72 -8.34
CA GLN A 285 7.14 16.22 -9.71
C GLN A 285 8.44 15.55 -10.21
N ALA A 286 9.60 16.10 -9.91
CA ALA A 286 10.87 15.48 -10.27
C ALA A 286 11.02 14.07 -9.67
N THR A 287 10.54 13.86 -8.44
CA THR A 287 10.52 12.52 -7.81
C THR A 287 9.53 11.58 -8.52
N VAL A 288 8.37 12.09 -8.91
CA VAL A 288 7.38 11.30 -9.66
C VAL A 288 7.92 10.89 -11.03
N ASP A 289 8.60 11.82 -11.73
CA ASP A 289 9.20 11.57 -13.04
C ASP A 289 10.31 10.50 -12.94
N ASP A 290 11.14 10.54 -11.91
CA ASP A 290 12.16 9.52 -11.65
C ASP A 290 11.54 8.14 -11.38
N TYR A 291 10.51 8.07 -10.55
CA TYR A 291 9.77 6.82 -10.35
C TYR A 291 9.08 6.33 -11.62
N ALA A 292 8.62 7.22 -12.50
CA ALA A 292 8.04 6.82 -13.79
C ALA A 292 9.06 6.12 -14.70
N VAL A 293 10.34 6.57 -14.69
CA VAL A 293 11.43 5.89 -15.41
C VAL A 293 11.70 4.50 -14.82
N ARG A 294 11.82 4.40 -13.49
CA ARG A 294 12.03 3.12 -12.79
C ARG A 294 10.87 2.16 -12.99
N ARG A 295 9.62 2.65 -12.96
CA ARG A 295 8.40 1.91 -13.28
C ARG A 295 8.50 1.24 -14.65
N GLN A 296 8.88 2.01 -15.66
CA GLN A 296 8.99 1.51 -17.02
C GLN A 296 10.10 0.46 -17.16
N ALA A 297 11.25 0.68 -16.51
CA ALA A 297 12.39 -0.24 -16.55
C ALA A 297 12.01 -1.60 -15.93
N ILE A 298 11.46 -1.60 -14.70
CA ILE A 298 11.14 -2.85 -14.00
C ILE A 298 10.02 -3.63 -14.69
N VAL A 299 8.93 -2.96 -15.13
CA VAL A 299 7.79 -3.65 -15.76
C VAL A 299 8.18 -4.21 -17.12
N SER A 300 8.90 -3.43 -17.95
CA SER A 300 9.40 -3.93 -19.23
C SER A 300 10.38 -5.08 -19.05
N GLY A 301 11.24 -5.02 -18.02
CA GLY A 301 12.14 -6.11 -17.65
C GLY A 301 11.37 -7.38 -17.30
N LEU A 302 10.47 -7.33 -16.33
CA LEU A 302 9.68 -8.48 -15.87
C LEU A 302 8.88 -9.12 -17.01
N ASN A 303 8.22 -8.31 -17.85
CA ASN A 303 7.48 -8.83 -19.01
C ASN A 303 8.37 -9.53 -20.04
N ARG A 304 9.60 -9.03 -20.30
CA ARG A 304 10.56 -9.74 -21.17
C ARG A 304 10.97 -11.10 -20.63
N LEU A 305 10.93 -11.27 -19.30
CA LEU A 305 11.24 -12.53 -18.61
C LEU A 305 10.04 -13.48 -18.54
N GLY A 306 8.90 -13.12 -19.16
CA GLY A 306 7.68 -13.93 -19.11
C GLY A 306 6.92 -13.87 -17.80
N LEU A 307 7.23 -12.90 -16.93
CA LEU A 307 6.51 -12.61 -15.71
C LEU A 307 5.49 -11.50 -16.00
N ASP A 308 4.28 -11.90 -16.37
CA ASP A 308 3.22 -10.98 -16.81
C ASP A 308 2.90 -9.93 -15.73
N CYS A 309 3.11 -8.67 -16.07
CA CYS A 309 2.99 -7.53 -15.17
C CYS A 309 2.23 -6.37 -15.83
N HIS A 310 1.08 -6.01 -15.26
CA HIS A 310 0.42 -4.77 -15.66
C HIS A 310 1.28 -3.56 -15.30
N LEU A 311 1.28 -2.54 -16.15
CA LEU A 311 1.94 -1.28 -15.86
C LEU A 311 1.18 -0.57 -14.74
N PRO A 312 1.75 -0.40 -13.53
CA PRO A 312 1.08 0.26 -12.43
C PRO A 312 0.84 1.74 -12.73
N ALA A 313 -0.35 2.25 -12.48
CA ALA A 313 -0.69 3.65 -12.73
C ALA A 313 -0.29 4.58 -11.58
N GLY A 314 0.09 4.01 -10.42
CA GLY A 314 0.53 4.79 -9.26
C GLY A 314 1.32 3.98 -8.24
N ALA A 315 1.63 4.60 -7.09
CA ALA A 315 2.52 4.10 -6.05
C ALA A 315 3.93 3.78 -6.61
N PHE A 316 4.67 2.87 -6.00
CA PHE A 316 5.97 2.41 -6.50
C PHE A 316 6.11 0.87 -6.42
N TYR A 317 5.04 0.17 -6.82
CA TYR A 317 4.98 -1.29 -6.80
C TYR A 317 4.61 -1.85 -8.17
N ALA A 318 5.34 -2.87 -8.61
CA ALA A 318 4.98 -3.79 -9.68
C ALA A 318 4.48 -5.10 -9.05
N PHE A 319 3.48 -5.74 -9.68
CA PHE A 319 2.83 -6.93 -9.14
C PHE A 319 2.70 -8.02 -10.23
N PRO A 320 3.86 -8.57 -10.70
CA PRO A 320 3.89 -9.57 -11.74
C PRO A 320 3.36 -10.92 -11.28
N SER A 321 2.76 -11.66 -12.23
CA SER A 321 2.42 -13.06 -12.09
C SER A 321 3.67 -13.93 -12.24
N VAL A 322 3.81 -14.97 -11.41
CA VAL A 322 4.86 -15.99 -11.52
C VAL A 322 4.34 -17.32 -12.07
N ALA A 323 3.09 -17.34 -12.56
CA ALA A 323 2.43 -18.56 -13.03
C ALA A 323 3.19 -19.28 -14.17
N SER A 324 3.87 -18.53 -15.03
CA SER A 324 4.72 -19.08 -16.12
C SER A 324 5.84 -19.97 -15.62
N THR A 325 6.27 -19.80 -14.36
CA THR A 325 7.39 -20.57 -13.78
C THR A 325 6.96 -21.91 -13.17
N GLY A 326 5.66 -22.14 -13.02
CA GLY A 326 5.10 -23.32 -12.34
C GLY A 326 5.28 -23.33 -10.81
N LEU A 327 5.90 -22.29 -10.23
CA LEU A 327 6.10 -22.17 -8.78
C LEU A 327 4.94 -21.43 -8.11
N SER A 328 4.72 -21.70 -6.81
CA SER A 328 3.91 -20.82 -5.97
C SER A 328 4.63 -19.48 -5.76
N ALA A 329 3.88 -18.42 -5.43
CA ALA A 329 4.47 -17.12 -5.11
C ALA A 329 5.49 -17.21 -3.96
N HIS A 330 5.19 -18.01 -2.95
CA HIS A 330 6.07 -18.24 -1.81
C HIS A 330 7.36 -18.96 -2.20
N ASP A 331 7.26 -20.06 -2.97
CA ASP A 331 8.44 -20.82 -3.41
C ASP A 331 9.29 -19.98 -4.36
N PHE A 332 8.66 -19.24 -5.29
CA PHE A 332 9.37 -18.33 -6.18
C PHE A 332 10.17 -17.28 -5.38
N ALA A 333 9.52 -16.57 -4.45
CA ALA A 333 10.18 -15.52 -3.66
C ALA A 333 11.31 -16.10 -2.78
N THR A 334 11.07 -17.26 -2.16
CA THR A 334 12.07 -17.93 -1.32
C THR A 334 13.27 -18.37 -2.13
N ARG A 335 13.07 -19.07 -3.25
CA ARG A 335 14.15 -19.52 -4.11
C ARG A 335 14.91 -18.36 -4.75
N LEU A 336 14.21 -17.32 -5.21
CA LEU A 336 14.81 -16.13 -5.76
C LEU A 336 15.76 -15.44 -4.75
N LEU A 337 15.35 -15.37 -3.47
CA LEU A 337 16.18 -14.83 -2.40
C LEU A 337 17.47 -15.64 -2.20
N TYR A 338 17.35 -16.97 -2.06
CA TYR A 338 18.51 -17.80 -1.74
C TYR A 338 19.42 -18.08 -2.94
N GLU A 339 18.85 -18.26 -4.14
CA GLU A 339 19.60 -18.65 -5.35
C GLU A 339 20.11 -17.44 -6.13
N ALA A 340 19.33 -16.33 -6.17
CA ALA A 340 19.66 -15.14 -6.97
C ALA A 340 19.93 -13.86 -6.15
N ARG A 341 19.78 -13.90 -4.82
CA ARG A 341 20.00 -12.74 -3.94
C ARG A 341 19.12 -11.54 -4.30
N VAL A 342 17.88 -11.79 -4.69
CA VAL A 342 16.87 -10.76 -4.92
C VAL A 342 15.68 -11.02 -3.99
N ALA A 343 15.32 -10.02 -3.18
CA ALA A 343 14.22 -10.10 -2.24
C ALA A 343 12.97 -9.44 -2.82
N VAL A 344 11.86 -10.19 -2.89
CA VAL A 344 10.53 -9.74 -3.29
C VAL A 344 9.51 -10.21 -2.27
N VAL A 345 8.30 -9.65 -2.25
CA VAL A 345 7.27 -10.12 -1.30
C VAL A 345 6.29 -11.05 -2.00
N PRO A 346 6.03 -12.26 -1.47
CA PRO A 346 5.00 -13.15 -1.99
C PRO A 346 3.63 -12.47 -1.97
N GLY A 347 2.85 -12.62 -3.05
CA GLY A 347 1.58 -11.93 -3.23
C GLY A 347 0.47 -12.38 -2.28
N ASP A 348 0.48 -13.64 -1.87
CA ASP A 348 -0.44 -14.21 -0.88
C ASP A 348 -0.36 -13.54 0.50
N ALA A 349 0.75 -12.85 0.81
CA ALA A 349 0.82 -11.97 1.98
C ALA A 349 -0.18 -10.81 1.95
N PHE A 350 -0.70 -10.44 0.78
CA PHE A 350 -1.63 -9.33 0.59
C PHE A 350 -3.10 -9.76 0.47
N GLY A 351 -3.38 -11.03 0.67
CA GLY A 351 -4.71 -11.62 0.57
C GLY A 351 -4.80 -12.75 -0.46
N PRO A 352 -5.92 -13.49 -0.49
CA PRO A 352 -6.12 -14.59 -1.43
C PRO A 352 -5.96 -14.19 -2.91
N GLY A 353 -6.39 -12.98 -3.27
CA GLY A 353 -6.26 -12.43 -4.63
C GLY A 353 -4.83 -12.14 -5.07
N GLY A 354 -3.88 -12.18 -4.14
CA GLY A 354 -2.45 -12.05 -4.44
C GLY A 354 -1.76 -13.36 -4.79
N ALA A 355 -2.44 -14.50 -4.68
CA ALA A 355 -1.87 -15.81 -5.00
C ALA A 355 -1.34 -15.85 -6.44
N GLY A 356 -0.17 -16.46 -6.63
CA GLY A 356 0.50 -16.55 -7.93
C GLY A 356 1.16 -15.25 -8.41
N HIS A 357 1.22 -14.22 -7.58
CA HIS A 357 1.90 -12.95 -7.86
C HIS A 357 3.01 -12.68 -6.84
N ILE A 358 3.92 -11.77 -7.18
CA ILE A 358 4.91 -11.21 -6.24
C ILE A 358 4.85 -9.68 -6.28
N ARG A 359 5.14 -9.02 -5.15
CA ARG A 359 5.29 -7.57 -5.13
C ARG A 359 6.76 -7.18 -5.24
N CYS A 360 7.07 -6.35 -6.23
CA CYS A 360 8.37 -5.72 -6.42
C CYS A 360 8.23 -4.20 -6.22
N ALA A 361 8.89 -3.65 -5.20
CA ALA A 361 8.99 -2.20 -5.04
C ALA A 361 10.12 -1.67 -5.93
N TYR A 362 9.84 -0.62 -6.72
CA TYR A 362 10.87 0.07 -7.51
C TYR A 362 11.33 1.39 -6.85
N ALA A 363 11.12 1.50 -5.55
CA ALA A 363 11.69 2.55 -4.72
C ALA A 363 13.16 2.23 -4.36
N THR A 364 13.98 2.05 -5.40
CA THR A 364 15.44 1.85 -5.34
C THR A 364 16.07 2.39 -6.62
N SER A 365 17.40 2.56 -6.68
CA SER A 365 18.06 3.14 -7.86
C SER A 365 17.84 2.30 -9.13
N LEU A 366 17.89 2.97 -10.28
CA LEU A 366 17.75 2.31 -11.59
C LEU A 366 18.80 1.21 -11.76
N ASP A 367 20.06 1.47 -11.37
CA ASP A 367 21.14 0.47 -11.44
C ASP A 367 20.82 -0.78 -10.62
N GLN A 368 20.24 -0.63 -9.42
CA GLN A 368 19.83 -1.77 -8.61
C GLN A 368 18.67 -2.54 -9.25
N ILE A 369 17.74 -1.85 -9.91
CA ILE A 369 16.65 -2.49 -10.66
C ILE A 369 17.22 -3.30 -11.83
N GLU A 370 18.16 -2.75 -12.57
CA GLU A 370 18.80 -3.44 -13.72
C GLU A 370 19.54 -4.70 -13.25
N VAL A 371 20.37 -4.60 -12.21
CA VAL A 371 21.07 -5.77 -11.63
C VAL A 371 20.07 -6.80 -11.07
N ALA A 372 18.98 -6.37 -10.44
CA ALA A 372 17.94 -7.29 -9.98
C ALA A 372 17.29 -8.04 -11.16
N LEU A 373 16.97 -7.33 -12.24
CA LEU A 373 16.39 -7.95 -13.44
C LEU A 373 17.34 -8.96 -14.08
N GLU A 374 18.66 -8.69 -14.14
CA GLU A 374 19.66 -9.64 -14.64
C GLU A 374 19.74 -10.90 -13.74
N ARG A 375 19.63 -10.74 -12.43
CA ARG A 375 19.60 -11.86 -11.48
C ARG A 375 18.32 -12.69 -11.61
N ILE A 376 17.17 -12.03 -11.80
CA ILE A 376 15.88 -12.69 -12.04
C ILE A 376 15.91 -13.45 -13.37
N ASP A 377 16.49 -12.87 -14.43
CA ASP A 377 16.63 -13.52 -15.75
C ASP A 377 17.37 -14.85 -15.63
N ARG A 378 18.56 -14.82 -15.02
CA ARG A 378 19.35 -16.05 -14.79
C ARG A 378 18.56 -17.10 -14.02
N PHE A 379 17.84 -16.69 -12.97
CA PHE A 379 17.03 -17.58 -12.16
C PHE A 379 15.87 -18.21 -12.96
N VAL A 380 15.10 -17.41 -13.70
CA VAL A 380 13.96 -17.91 -14.51
C VAL A 380 14.44 -18.86 -15.61
N ASN A 381 15.56 -18.55 -16.26
CA ASN A 381 16.16 -19.43 -17.26
C ASN A 381 16.62 -20.78 -16.69
N GLN A 382 17.17 -20.79 -15.47
CA GLN A 382 17.53 -22.03 -14.78
C GLN A 382 16.31 -22.89 -14.43
N LEU A 383 15.19 -22.26 -14.03
CA LEU A 383 13.91 -22.96 -13.79
C LEU A 383 13.42 -23.67 -15.04
N SER A 384 13.42 -22.97 -16.17
CA SER A 384 12.96 -23.51 -17.46
C SER A 384 13.79 -24.71 -17.90
N GLN A 385 15.12 -24.62 -17.83
CA GLN A 385 16.04 -25.74 -18.16
C GLN A 385 15.83 -26.96 -17.25
N SER A 386 15.58 -26.73 -15.96
CA SER A 386 15.33 -27.80 -15.00
C SER A 386 14.01 -28.52 -15.26
N ALA A 387 12.97 -27.78 -15.68
CA ALA A 387 11.67 -28.34 -16.04
C ALA A 387 11.77 -29.19 -17.32
N GLU A 388 12.48 -28.73 -18.35
CA GLU A 388 12.75 -29.49 -19.57
C GLU A 388 13.53 -30.78 -19.29
N ALA A 389 14.58 -30.72 -18.48
CA ALA A 389 15.37 -31.88 -18.11
C ALA A 389 14.55 -32.94 -17.32
N SER A 390 13.57 -32.52 -16.53
CA SER A 390 12.67 -33.41 -15.79
C SER A 390 11.66 -34.08 -16.73
N SER A 391 11.11 -33.36 -17.71
CA SER A 391 10.15 -33.88 -18.68
C SER A 391 10.79 -34.93 -19.62
N PHE A 392 12.08 -34.78 -19.95
CA PHE A 392 12.85 -35.78 -20.72
C PHE A 392 13.09 -37.08 -19.94
N ARG A 393 13.17 -37.03 -18.62
CA ARG A 393 13.37 -38.22 -17.78
C ARG A 393 12.10 -39.02 -17.55
N GLU A 394 10.94 -38.38 -17.57
CA GLU A 394 9.63 -39.02 -17.38
C GLU A 394 9.07 -39.63 -18.66
N ASN A 395 9.60 -39.34 -19.84
CA ASN A 395 9.17 -39.93 -21.13
C ASN A 395 10.35 -40.52 -21.88
N PRO A 396 10.94 -41.70 -21.47
CA PRO A 396 11.93 -42.40 -22.23
C PRO A 396 11.21 -42.93 -23.51
N GLN A 397 11.48 -42.34 -24.66
CA GLN A 397 11.04 -42.84 -25.95
C GLN A 397 11.36 -44.31 -26.08
N THR A 398 10.34 -45.14 -26.28
CA THR A 398 10.48 -46.54 -26.68
C THR A 398 11.33 -46.61 -27.96
N VAL A 399 12.54 -47.12 -27.83
CA VAL A 399 13.37 -47.49 -28.95
C VAL A 399 12.60 -48.53 -29.77
N PRO A 400 12.40 -48.34 -31.10
CA PRO A 400 11.79 -49.39 -31.92
C PRO A 400 12.79 -50.55 -32.04
N THR A 401 12.51 -51.64 -31.33
CA THR A 401 13.13 -52.92 -31.61
C THR A 401 12.47 -53.49 -32.86
N GLY A 402 13.17 -53.38 -34.00
CA GLY A 402 12.71 -53.94 -35.25
C GLY A 402 13.83 -54.09 -36.24
N VAL A 403 14.66 -55.11 -36.09
CA VAL A 403 15.35 -55.77 -37.20
C VAL A 403 15.19 -57.25 -37.00
N GLY A 404 14.19 -57.81 -37.65
CA GLY A 404 14.13 -59.25 -37.95
C GLY A 404 15.00 -59.52 -39.17
N VAL A 405 15.98 -60.41 -38.95
CA VAL A 405 16.76 -61.02 -40.05
C VAL A 405 16.20 -62.43 -40.24
N SER A 406 15.83 -62.74 -41.41
CA SER A 406 15.79 -64.10 -41.96
C SER A 406 16.28 -64.06 -43.39
#